data_f6cd185f81bd12646a161dccc6783997
#
_entry.id   f6cd185f81bd12646a161dccc6783997
#
_cell.length_a   1.000
_cell.length_b   1.000
_cell.length_c   1.000
_cell.angle_alpha   90.00
_cell.angle_beta   90.00
_cell.angle_gamma   90.00
#
_symmetry.space_group_name_H-M   'P 1'
#
loop_
_entity.id
_entity.type
_entity.pdbx_description
1 polymer ?
#
loop_
_entity_poly.entity_id
_entity_poly.type
_entity_poly.pdbx_seq_one_letter_code
_entity_poly.pdbx_strand_id
1 'polypeptide(L)'
;MDGKPLTVQQQNVLDYISGFSERHGYPPTLREIGAALGLANVNAVRGHVEALEKKGHITRTRDKARSIQLVHRPSAMSHVKRKLHEVFKTDEDVVHRVVYGLAWVTWHRLPLLAGPRAEWMRHAFEREAIEHGWSIIECQIEPDHVVLVVETWPNHSPEKTVHRFQSAGKAVRRKHPNDFPSESLWAKGYAATTSLDQLESMVA
;
A
#
# COMPACT_ATOMS: atom_id res chain seq x y z
N MET A 1 -15.01 -7.62 -13.86
CA MET A 1 -15.06 -6.73 -12.67
C MET A 1 -14.67 -5.36 -13.17
N ASP A 2 -15.61 -4.40 -13.12
CA ASP A 2 -15.40 -3.07 -13.68
C ASP A 2 -14.39 -2.30 -12.82
N GLY A 3 -13.16 -2.18 -13.34
CA GLY A 3 -12.06 -1.49 -12.70
C GLY A 3 -12.14 0.05 -12.78
N LYS A 4 -13.34 0.63 -12.75
CA LYS A 4 -13.47 2.11 -12.70
C LYS A 4 -13.10 2.61 -11.32
N PRO A 5 -12.23 3.64 -11.23
CA PRO A 5 -11.85 4.24 -9.97
C PRO A 5 -13.07 4.75 -9.18
N LEU A 6 -12.92 4.89 -7.88
CA LEU A 6 -13.95 5.51 -7.05
C LEU A 6 -14.05 7.00 -7.38
N THR A 7 -15.26 7.55 -7.37
CA THR A 7 -15.42 9.01 -7.36
C THR A 7 -15.06 9.56 -5.98
N VAL A 8 -14.72 10.84 -5.89
CA VAL A 8 -14.39 11.51 -4.61
C VAL A 8 -15.48 11.26 -3.57
N GLN A 9 -16.74 11.32 -3.95
CA GLN A 9 -17.85 11.10 -3.01
C GLN A 9 -17.98 9.63 -2.57
N GLN A 10 -17.69 8.69 -3.45
CA GLN A 10 -17.63 7.26 -3.11
C GLN A 10 -16.47 6.96 -2.17
N GLN A 11 -15.31 7.60 -2.39
CA GLN A 11 -14.17 7.49 -1.49
C GLN A 11 -14.51 8.03 -0.10
N ASN A 12 -15.08 9.23 0.00
CA ASN A 12 -15.48 9.82 1.27
C ASN A 12 -16.46 8.91 2.05
N VAL A 13 -17.41 8.27 1.34
CA VAL A 13 -18.35 7.33 1.97
C VAL A 13 -17.60 6.08 2.47
N LEU A 14 -16.68 5.54 1.70
CA LEU A 14 -15.89 4.37 2.09
C LEU A 14 -15.00 4.66 3.29
N ASP A 15 -14.30 5.79 3.29
CA ASP A 15 -13.43 6.23 4.38
C ASP A 15 -14.21 6.46 5.68
N TYR A 16 -15.40 7.06 5.57
CA TYR A 16 -16.27 7.22 6.72
C TYR A 16 -16.73 5.88 7.30
N ILE A 17 -17.14 4.92 6.45
CA ILE A 17 -17.55 3.57 6.88
C ILE A 17 -16.38 2.88 7.61
N SER A 18 -15.16 2.96 7.07
CA SER A 18 -13.97 2.38 7.68
C SER A 18 -13.67 2.99 9.04
N GLY A 19 -13.50 4.31 9.10
CA GLY A 19 -13.17 4.99 10.34
C GLY A 19 -14.25 4.93 11.41
N PHE A 20 -15.53 4.84 11.02
CA PHE A 20 -16.63 4.63 11.97
C PHE A 20 -16.57 3.21 12.56
N SER A 21 -16.39 2.20 11.68
CA SER A 21 -16.32 0.79 12.11
C SER A 21 -15.13 0.52 13.03
N GLU A 22 -13.99 1.13 12.75
CA GLU A 22 -12.78 1.03 13.59
C GLU A 22 -13.00 1.62 15.00
N ARG A 23 -13.67 2.79 15.08
CA ARG A 23 -13.89 3.48 16.36
C ARG A 23 -14.97 2.85 17.21
N HIS A 24 -16.02 2.30 16.58
CA HIS A 24 -17.24 1.85 17.29
C HIS A 24 -17.37 0.33 17.37
N GLY A 25 -16.58 -0.44 16.60
CA GLY A 25 -16.67 -1.90 16.56
C GLY A 25 -17.86 -2.44 15.75
N TYR A 26 -18.65 -1.57 15.11
CA TYR A 26 -19.77 -1.93 14.24
C TYR A 26 -19.94 -0.90 13.12
N PRO A 27 -20.52 -1.28 11.96
CA PRO A 27 -20.65 -0.39 10.82
C PRO A 27 -21.76 0.67 11.03
N PRO A 28 -21.62 1.84 10.35
CA PRO A 28 -22.62 2.90 10.41
C PRO A 28 -23.91 2.53 9.66
N THR A 29 -25.01 3.20 10.01
CA THR A 29 -26.25 3.21 9.23
C THR A 29 -26.15 4.22 8.09
N LEU A 30 -27.03 4.09 7.08
CA LEU A 30 -27.10 5.07 5.97
C LEU A 30 -27.43 6.49 6.47
N ARG A 31 -28.20 6.62 7.57
CA ARG A 31 -28.50 7.93 8.18
C ARG A 31 -27.27 8.57 8.82
N GLU A 32 -26.46 7.79 9.54
CA GLU A 32 -25.21 8.24 10.15
C GLU A 32 -24.20 8.67 9.07
N ILE A 33 -24.09 7.91 7.97
CA ILE A 33 -23.25 8.30 6.82
C ILE A 33 -23.75 9.63 6.22
N GLY A 34 -25.05 9.76 5.99
CA GLY A 34 -25.64 10.97 5.43
C GLY A 34 -25.41 12.20 6.31
N ALA A 35 -25.64 12.08 7.60
CA ALA A 35 -25.44 13.14 8.57
C ALA A 35 -23.98 13.61 8.63
N ALA A 36 -23.04 12.67 8.64
CA ALA A 36 -21.62 12.99 8.75
C ALA A 36 -21.05 13.63 7.48
N LEU A 37 -21.55 13.24 6.31
CA LEU A 37 -21.04 13.74 5.02
C LEU A 37 -21.89 14.88 4.42
N GLY A 38 -22.86 15.41 5.17
CA GLY A 38 -23.72 16.48 4.71
C GLY A 38 -24.67 16.08 3.55
N LEU A 39 -24.95 14.79 3.40
CA LEU A 39 -25.81 14.27 2.35
C LEU A 39 -27.27 14.23 2.87
N ALA A 40 -28.03 15.27 2.54
CA ALA A 40 -29.39 15.47 3.02
C ALA A 40 -30.38 14.34 2.61
N ASN A 41 -30.06 13.58 1.56
CA ASN A 41 -30.93 12.54 1.02
C ASN A 41 -30.33 11.13 1.24
N VAL A 42 -30.99 10.33 2.07
CA VAL A 42 -30.62 8.94 2.33
C VAL A 42 -30.55 8.08 1.05
N ASN A 43 -31.35 8.42 0.02
CA ASN A 43 -31.30 7.72 -1.26
C ASN A 43 -30.00 8.00 -2.02
N ALA A 44 -29.42 9.22 -1.89
CA ALA A 44 -28.11 9.52 -2.44
C ALA A 44 -27.02 8.67 -1.75
N VAL A 45 -27.04 8.57 -0.43
CA VAL A 45 -26.16 7.69 0.35
C VAL A 45 -26.30 6.24 -0.11
N ARG A 46 -27.54 5.77 -0.27
CA ARG A 46 -27.82 4.42 -0.77
C ARG A 46 -27.19 4.18 -2.12
N GLY A 47 -27.29 5.13 -3.05
CA GLY A 47 -26.66 5.03 -4.38
C GLY A 47 -25.14 4.90 -4.32
N HIS A 48 -24.47 5.66 -3.43
CA HIS A 48 -23.03 5.55 -3.23
C HIS A 48 -22.65 4.19 -2.63
N VAL A 49 -23.40 3.72 -1.63
CA VAL A 49 -23.18 2.41 -1.00
C VAL A 49 -23.40 1.26 -2.01
N GLU A 50 -24.42 1.34 -2.86
CA GLU A 50 -24.65 0.37 -3.95
C GLU A 50 -23.54 0.37 -4.99
N ALA A 51 -23.02 1.54 -5.33
CA ALA A 51 -21.88 1.66 -6.22
C ALA A 51 -20.61 1.04 -5.63
N LEU A 52 -20.35 1.24 -4.33
CA LEU A 52 -19.24 0.61 -3.60
C LEU A 52 -19.39 -0.92 -3.53
N GLU A 53 -20.60 -1.41 -3.30
CA GLU A 53 -20.91 -2.84 -3.32
C GLU A 53 -20.67 -3.45 -4.70
N LYS A 54 -21.18 -2.81 -5.78
CA LYS A 54 -20.96 -3.22 -7.16
C LYS A 54 -19.49 -3.22 -7.57
N LYS A 55 -18.70 -2.27 -7.05
CA LYS A 55 -17.24 -2.20 -7.26
C LYS A 55 -16.44 -3.15 -6.35
N GLY A 56 -17.12 -3.87 -5.44
CA GLY A 56 -16.51 -4.89 -4.58
C GLY A 56 -15.71 -4.34 -3.40
N HIS A 57 -15.96 -3.09 -2.97
CA HIS A 57 -15.32 -2.49 -1.79
C HIS A 57 -16.04 -2.82 -0.49
N ILE A 58 -17.34 -3.10 -0.56
CA ILE A 58 -18.17 -3.49 0.57
C ILE A 58 -19.10 -4.65 0.21
N THR A 59 -19.58 -5.35 1.22
CA THR A 59 -20.75 -6.24 1.13
C THR A 59 -21.79 -5.79 2.14
N ARG A 60 -23.06 -6.08 1.90
CA ARG A 60 -24.13 -5.81 2.86
C ARG A 60 -25.26 -6.80 2.72
N THR A 61 -26.01 -7.01 3.80
CA THR A 61 -27.29 -7.71 3.74
C THR A 61 -28.38 -6.68 3.50
N ARG A 62 -29.18 -6.85 2.44
CA ARG A 62 -30.29 -5.95 2.13
C ARG A 62 -31.28 -5.94 3.31
N ASP A 63 -31.87 -4.79 3.53
CA ASP A 63 -32.90 -4.54 4.56
C ASP A 63 -32.47 -4.80 6.03
N LYS A 64 -31.18 -5.00 6.25
CA LYS A 64 -30.61 -5.13 7.60
C LYS A 64 -29.75 -3.91 7.92
N ALA A 65 -30.13 -3.20 9.00
CA ALA A 65 -29.32 -2.10 9.52
C ALA A 65 -27.96 -2.62 10.01
N ARG A 66 -26.90 -1.79 9.91
CA ARG A 66 -25.55 -2.12 10.38
C ARG A 66 -24.99 -3.42 9.78
N SER A 67 -25.35 -3.72 8.52
CA SER A 67 -24.91 -4.92 7.82
C SER A 67 -23.81 -4.67 6.80
N ILE A 68 -23.32 -3.44 6.68
CA ILE A 68 -22.23 -3.08 5.79
C ILE A 68 -20.95 -3.72 6.33
N GLN A 69 -20.31 -4.53 5.51
CA GLN A 69 -18.99 -5.10 5.79
C GLN A 69 -18.03 -4.62 4.71
N LEU A 70 -16.90 -4.08 5.16
CA LEU A 70 -15.82 -3.76 4.25
C LEU A 70 -15.30 -5.08 3.64
N VAL A 71 -15.31 -5.17 2.32
CA VAL A 71 -14.53 -6.21 1.66
C VAL A 71 -13.08 -5.79 1.83
N HIS A 72 -12.49 -6.27 2.91
CA HIS A 72 -11.06 -6.12 3.13
C HIS A 72 -10.35 -6.87 1.99
N ARG A 73 -10.06 -6.16 0.91
CA ARG A 73 -8.76 -6.38 0.30
C ARG A 73 -7.82 -5.73 1.29
N PRO A 74 -6.97 -6.48 2.01
CA PRO A 74 -5.96 -5.84 2.81
C PRO A 74 -5.18 -4.97 1.82
N SER A 75 -5.36 -3.67 1.89
CA SER A 75 -4.37 -2.82 1.27
C SER A 75 -3.08 -3.21 2.00
N ALA A 76 -2.01 -3.36 1.25
CA ALA A 76 -0.71 -3.59 1.83
C ALA A 76 -0.47 -2.65 3.01
N MET A 77 -1.02 -1.44 2.93
CA MET A 77 -0.92 -0.40 3.94
C MET A 77 -1.63 -0.74 5.26
N SER A 78 -2.80 -1.40 5.25
CA SER A 78 -3.48 -1.81 6.49
C SER A 78 -2.69 -2.89 7.23
N HIS A 79 -2.02 -3.76 6.46
CA HIS A 79 -1.14 -4.79 7.00
C HIS A 79 0.15 -4.19 7.57
N VAL A 80 0.72 -3.20 6.87
CA VAL A 80 1.90 -2.44 7.34
C VAL A 80 1.59 -1.68 8.61
N LYS A 81 0.49 -0.92 8.67
CA LYS A 81 0.07 -0.21 9.89
C LYS A 81 -0.08 -1.16 11.08
N ARG A 82 -0.67 -2.34 10.89
CA ARG A 82 -0.80 -3.33 11.94
C ARG A 82 0.56 -3.87 12.40
N LYS A 83 1.43 -4.24 11.45
CA LYS A 83 2.80 -4.71 11.77
C LYS A 83 3.61 -3.64 12.49
N LEU A 84 3.54 -2.38 12.03
CA LEU A 84 4.23 -1.28 12.71
C LEU A 84 3.72 -1.08 14.14
N HIS A 85 2.41 -1.16 14.37
CA HIS A 85 1.84 -1.06 15.70
C HIS A 85 2.29 -2.18 16.63
N GLU A 86 2.50 -3.37 16.09
CA GLU A 86 3.05 -4.51 16.83
C GLU A 86 4.54 -4.31 17.15
N VAL A 87 5.31 -3.74 16.22
CA VAL A 87 6.75 -3.47 16.38
C VAL A 87 7.02 -2.36 17.41
N PHE A 88 6.19 -1.31 17.45
CA PHE A 88 6.36 -0.21 18.42
C PHE A 88 5.90 -0.55 19.85
N LYS A 89 5.25 -1.69 20.08
CA LYS A 89 4.73 -2.07 21.41
C LYS A 89 5.70 -2.84 22.30
N THR A 90 6.85 -3.26 21.80
CA THR A 90 7.57 -4.36 22.44
C THR A 90 8.91 -4.04 23.10
N ASP A 91 9.46 -2.82 23.01
CA ASP A 91 10.77 -2.59 23.64
C ASP A 91 10.90 -1.20 24.24
N GLU A 92 11.02 -1.14 25.55
CA GLU A 92 11.38 0.06 26.32
C GLU A 92 12.82 0.55 26.02
N ASP A 93 13.65 -0.27 25.40
CA ASP A 93 15.09 0.00 25.16
C ASP A 93 15.44 0.47 23.75
N VAL A 94 14.50 0.53 22.81
CA VAL A 94 14.81 0.95 21.45
C VAL A 94 14.58 2.44 21.24
N VAL A 95 15.65 3.19 21.45
CA VAL A 95 15.64 4.65 21.34
C VAL A 95 15.59 5.14 19.87
N HIS A 96 15.89 4.30 18.89
CA HIS A 96 16.02 4.75 17.49
C HIS A 96 15.62 3.68 16.48
N ARG A 97 14.33 3.64 16.09
CA ARG A 97 13.87 2.91 14.90
C ARG A 97 13.49 3.89 13.80
N VAL A 98 14.12 3.76 12.65
CA VAL A 98 13.81 4.58 11.48
C VAL A 98 13.16 3.69 10.43
N VAL A 99 11.92 3.99 10.11
CA VAL A 99 11.16 3.29 9.09
C VAL A 99 10.92 4.22 7.91
N TYR A 100 11.28 3.75 6.72
CA TYR A 100 11.02 4.43 5.47
C TYR A 100 10.00 3.67 4.63
N GLY A 101 9.02 4.40 4.09
CA GLY A 101 8.27 3.99 2.92
C GLY A 101 9.00 4.48 1.67
N LEU A 102 9.35 3.58 0.78
CA LEU A 102 10.14 3.84 -0.41
C LEU A 102 9.36 3.37 -1.64
N ALA A 103 9.37 4.17 -2.72
CA ALA A 103 8.76 3.77 -3.96
C ALA A 103 9.60 4.21 -5.16
N TRP A 104 9.69 3.38 -6.18
CA TRP A 104 10.35 3.70 -7.45
C TRP A 104 9.76 2.87 -8.58
N VAL A 105 9.88 3.39 -9.80
CA VAL A 105 9.28 2.80 -10.98
C VAL A 105 10.35 2.22 -11.92
N THR A 106 9.92 1.29 -12.76
CA THR A 106 10.75 0.77 -13.84
C THR A 106 10.96 1.81 -14.94
N TRP A 107 11.95 1.59 -15.80
CA TRP A 107 12.21 2.43 -16.95
C TRP A 107 10.98 2.57 -17.84
N HIS A 108 10.54 3.80 -18.05
CA HIS A 108 9.31 4.15 -18.79
C HIS A 108 8.04 3.41 -18.30
N ARG A 109 7.98 3.02 -17.05
CA ARG A 109 6.88 2.19 -16.48
C ARG A 109 6.61 0.91 -17.30
N LEU A 110 7.62 0.35 -17.93
CA LEU A 110 7.51 -0.93 -18.62
C LEU A 110 7.30 -2.07 -17.61
N PRO A 111 6.53 -3.11 -17.95
CA PRO A 111 6.24 -4.23 -17.03
C PRO A 111 7.44 -5.17 -16.88
N LEU A 112 8.58 -4.62 -16.44
CA LEU A 112 9.86 -5.33 -16.34
C LEU A 112 9.94 -6.32 -15.19
N LEU A 113 9.01 -6.24 -14.22
CA LEU A 113 9.03 -7.06 -13.00
C LEU A 113 7.94 -8.13 -12.99
N ALA A 114 7.31 -8.42 -14.14
CA ALA A 114 6.24 -9.43 -14.22
C ALA A 114 6.78 -10.86 -14.14
N GLY A 115 5.97 -11.78 -13.59
CA GLY A 115 6.26 -13.21 -13.55
C GLY A 115 7.46 -13.56 -12.67
N PRO A 116 8.34 -14.48 -13.08
CA PRO A 116 9.47 -14.95 -12.27
C PRO A 116 10.44 -13.84 -11.84
N ARG A 117 10.49 -12.75 -12.58
CA ARG A 117 11.35 -11.59 -12.30
C ARG A 117 11.00 -10.91 -10.98
N ALA A 118 9.73 -10.88 -10.59
CA ALA A 118 9.30 -10.36 -9.30
C ALA A 118 9.92 -11.17 -8.13
N GLU A 119 9.92 -12.49 -8.24
CA GLU A 119 10.52 -13.35 -7.21
C GLU A 119 12.04 -13.19 -7.13
N TRP A 120 12.72 -13.07 -8.26
CA TRP A 120 14.17 -12.80 -8.26
C TRP A 120 14.50 -11.46 -7.62
N MET A 121 13.67 -10.43 -7.84
CA MET A 121 13.83 -9.13 -7.19
C MET A 121 13.59 -9.24 -5.70
N ARG A 122 12.52 -9.94 -5.27
CA ARG A 122 12.21 -10.15 -3.85
C ARG A 122 13.39 -10.78 -3.12
N HIS A 123 13.92 -11.88 -3.62
CA HIS A 123 15.08 -12.55 -3.03
C HIS A 123 16.34 -11.68 -3.01
N ALA A 124 16.53 -10.82 -4.03
CA ALA A 124 17.64 -9.90 -4.05
C ALA A 124 17.50 -8.81 -2.99
N PHE A 125 16.29 -8.29 -2.78
CA PHE A 125 16.02 -7.28 -1.77
C PHE A 125 16.12 -7.85 -0.35
N GLU A 126 15.61 -9.05 -0.12
CA GLU A 126 15.76 -9.74 1.16
C GLU A 126 17.23 -9.93 1.54
N ARG A 127 18.04 -10.36 0.58
CA ARG A 127 19.48 -10.54 0.77
C ARG A 127 20.20 -9.23 1.06
N GLU A 128 19.87 -8.16 0.32
CA GLU A 128 20.44 -6.82 0.54
C GLU A 128 20.06 -6.28 1.93
N ALA A 129 18.82 -6.52 2.37
CA ALA A 129 18.36 -6.14 3.70
C ALA A 129 19.13 -6.88 4.81
N ILE A 130 19.30 -8.19 4.67
CA ILE A 130 20.07 -9.01 5.63
C ILE A 130 21.54 -8.52 5.70
N GLU A 131 22.17 -8.27 4.56
CA GLU A 131 23.57 -7.81 4.50
C GLU A 131 23.80 -6.48 5.23
N HIS A 132 22.77 -5.60 5.23
CA HIS A 132 22.84 -4.30 5.89
C HIS A 132 22.22 -4.25 7.27
N GLY A 133 21.70 -5.37 7.80
CA GLY A 133 20.99 -5.44 9.07
C GLY A 133 19.69 -4.64 9.07
N TRP A 134 19.01 -4.58 7.90
CA TRP A 134 17.70 -3.95 7.75
C TRP A 134 16.59 -5.00 7.85
N SER A 135 15.40 -4.55 8.25
CA SER A 135 14.21 -5.39 8.29
C SER A 135 13.19 -4.91 7.26
N ILE A 136 12.90 -5.72 6.26
CA ILE A 136 11.81 -5.46 5.33
C ILE A 136 10.49 -5.76 6.05
N ILE A 137 9.69 -4.73 6.25
CA ILE A 137 8.35 -4.84 6.86
C ILE A 137 7.35 -5.23 5.79
N GLU A 138 7.44 -4.61 4.61
CA GLU A 138 6.62 -4.93 3.46
C GLU A 138 7.39 -4.74 2.16
N CYS A 139 7.13 -5.61 1.18
CA CYS A 139 7.70 -5.54 -0.15
C CYS A 139 6.63 -5.89 -1.19
N GLN A 140 6.14 -4.88 -1.89
CA GLN A 140 5.27 -5.03 -3.04
C GLN A 140 6.09 -4.83 -4.31
N ILE A 141 6.02 -5.80 -5.20
CA ILE A 141 6.66 -5.74 -6.50
C ILE A 141 5.57 -5.93 -7.54
N GLU A 142 5.18 -4.82 -8.13
CA GLU A 142 4.24 -4.76 -9.23
C GLU A 142 5.00 -4.81 -10.57
N PRO A 143 4.34 -5.10 -11.69
CA PRO A 143 5.02 -5.22 -12.97
C PRO A 143 5.89 -4.02 -13.35
N ASP A 144 5.50 -2.80 -12.97
CA ASP A 144 6.13 -1.54 -13.38
C ASP A 144 6.68 -0.70 -12.22
N HIS A 145 6.52 -1.15 -10.97
CA HIS A 145 7.01 -0.41 -9.81
C HIS A 145 7.28 -1.30 -8.58
N VAL A 146 7.96 -0.73 -7.62
CA VAL A 146 8.22 -1.32 -6.31
C VAL A 146 7.79 -0.35 -5.23
N VAL A 147 7.11 -0.89 -4.22
CA VAL A 147 6.83 -0.23 -2.94
C VAL A 147 7.44 -1.05 -1.83
N LEU A 148 8.28 -0.42 -1.02
CA LEU A 148 9.03 -1.08 0.03
C LEU A 148 8.90 -0.31 1.34
N VAL A 149 8.51 -1.01 2.40
CA VAL A 149 8.59 -0.48 3.76
C VAL A 149 9.71 -1.20 4.48
N VAL A 150 10.69 -0.43 4.93
CA VAL A 150 11.92 -0.97 5.50
C VAL A 150 12.33 -0.21 6.77
N GLU A 151 12.67 -0.97 7.80
CA GLU A 151 13.34 -0.46 9.00
C GLU A 151 14.84 -0.47 8.77
N THR A 152 15.48 0.66 9.01
CA THR A 152 16.92 0.87 8.78
C THR A 152 17.61 1.45 10.01
N TRP A 153 18.92 1.53 9.96
CA TRP A 153 19.69 2.23 10.98
C TRP A 153 19.54 3.75 10.86
N PRO A 154 19.58 4.51 11.98
CA PRO A 154 19.40 5.96 11.97
C PRO A 154 20.41 6.73 11.10
N ASN A 155 21.58 6.18 10.86
CA ASN A 155 22.64 6.75 10.01
C ASN A 155 22.50 6.38 8.53
N HIS A 156 21.43 5.66 8.13
CA HIS A 156 21.16 5.34 6.74
C HIS A 156 20.07 6.25 6.19
N SER A 157 20.44 7.09 5.22
CA SER A 157 19.47 7.96 4.53
C SER A 157 18.55 7.15 3.62
N PRO A 158 17.33 7.65 3.33
CA PRO A 158 16.43 7.01 2.38
C PRO A 158 17.09 6.88 0.99
N GLU A 159 17.84 7.87 0.56
CA GLU A 159 18.59 7.83 -0.68
C GLU A 159 19.58 6.64 -0.74
N LYS A 160 20.41 6.48 0.28
CA LYS A 160 21.35 5.37 0.39
C LYS A 160 20.61 4.03 0.35
N THR A 161 19.48 3.94 1.07
CA THR A 161 18.67 2.72 1.16
C THR A 161 18.08 2.34 -0.19
N VAL A 162 17.43 3.30 -0.89
CA VAL A 162 16.86 3.07 -2.23
C VAL A 162 17.97 2.66 -3.23
N HIS A 163 19.08 3.37 -3.25
CA HIS A 163 20.20 3.08 -4.17
C HIS A 163 20.74 1.65 -3.99
N ARG A 164 20.77 1.14 -2.77
CA ARG A 164 21.16 -0.24 -2.47
C ARG A 164 20.19 -1.25 -3.06
N PHE A 165 18.90 -1.10 -2.81
CA PHE A 165 17.87 -1.98 -3.40
C PHE A 165 17.84 -1.88 -4.93
N GLN A 166 17.94 -0.68 -5.49
CA GLN A 166 18.05 -0.51 -6.95
C GLN A 166 19.28 -1.20 -7.52
N SER A 167 20.41 -1.15 -6.81
CA SER A 167 21.66 -1.81 -7.24
C SER A 167 21.53 -3.34 -7.17
N ALA A 168 20.86 -3.88 -6.15
CA ALA A 168 20.55 -5.30 -6.06
C ALA A 168 19.68 -5.75 -7.25
N GLY A 169 18.65 -4.97 -7.61
CA GLY A 169 17.81 -5.23 -8.78
C GLY A 169 18.61 -5.19 -10.09
N LYS A 170 19.51 -4.21 -10.26
CA LYS A 170 20.41 -4.16 -11.43
C LYS A 170 21.32 -5.37 -11.51
N ALA A 171 21.75 -5.92 -10.37
CA ALA A 171 22.53 -7.15 -10.32
C ALA A 171 21.74 -8.37 -10.80
N VAL A 172 20.46 -8.47 -10.43
CA VAL A 172 19.53 -9.51 -10.96
C VAL A 172 19.44 -9.40 -12.48
N ARG A 173 19.16 -8.22 -13.01
CA ARG A 173 19.10 -8.01 -14.48
C ARG A 173 20.38 -8.45 -15.17
N ARG A 174 21.57 -8.14 -14.63
CA ARG A 174 22.85 -8.55 -15.20
C ARG A 174 23.05 -10.07 -15.22
N LYS A 175 22.47 -10.78 -14.26
CA LYS A 175 22.51 -12.25 -14.23
C LYS A 175 21.55 -12.90 -15.23
N HIS A 176 20.48 -12.20 -15.59
CA HIS A 176 19.40 -12.68 -16.45
C HIS A 176 19.15 -11.70 -17.62
N PRO A 177 20.15 -11.42 -18.47
CA PRO A 177 20.04 -10.37 -19.48
C PRO A 177 18.95 -10.64 -20.53
N ASN A 178 18.68 -11.91 -20.83
CA ASN A 178 17.67 -12.30 -21.81
C ASN A 178 16.24 -12.20 -21.30
N ASP A 179 16.06 -12.12 -19.99
CA ASP A 179 14.72 -12.05 -19.36
C ASP A 179 14.23 -10.61 -19.21
N PHE A 180 15.12 -9.61 -19.38
CA PHE A 180 14.77 -8.20 -19.25
C PHE A 180 14.85 -7.51 -20.61
N PRO A 181 13.70 -7.11 -21.18
CA PRO A 181 13.64 -6.55 -22.55
C PRO A 181 14.17 -5.12 -22.67
N SER A 182 14.63 -4.50 -21.58
CA SER A 182 15.11 -3.13 -21.55
C SER A 182 16.58 -3.04 -21.12
N GLU A 183 17.34 -2.09 -21.72
CA GLU A 183 18.70 -1.79 -21.30
C GLU A 183 18.77 -1.14 -19.91
N SER A 184 17.74 -0.41 -19.53
CA SER A 184 17.61 0.18 -18.20
C SER A 184 16.52 -0.53 -17.41
N LEU A 185 16.75 -0.78 -16.11
CA LEU A 185 15.77 -1.40 -15.23
C LEU A 185 14.92 -0.34 -14.53
N TRP A 186 15.52 0.70 -14.00
CA TRP A 186 14.87 1.71 -13.21
C TRP A 186 14.80 3.07 -13.90
N ALA A 187 13.70 3.79 -13.72
CA ALA A 187 13.63 5.20 -14.05
C ALA A 187 14.54 6.02 -13.11
N LYS A 188 14.77 7.27 -13.48
CA LYS A 188 15.45 8.21 -12.60
C LYS A 188 14.50 8.65 -11.48
N GLY A 189 15.03 8.70 -10.27
CA GLY A 189 14.28 9.16 -9.10
C GLY A 189 13.62 8.03 -8.32
N TYR A 190 13.09 8.43 -7.18
CA TYR A 190 12.35 7.61 -6.23
C TYR A 190 11.51 8.53 -5.35
N ALA A 191 10.53 7.97 -4.66
CA ALA A 191 9.80 8.62 -3.59
C ALA A 191 10.19 7.99 -2.25
N ALA A 192 10.28 8.81 -1.21
CA ALA A 192 10.57 8.35 0.15
C ALA A 192 9.74 9.12 1.17
N THR A 193 9.21 8.42 2.15
CA THR A 193 8.44 9.02 3.25
C THR A 193 8.67 8.27 4.55
N THR A 194 8.51 8.97 5.66
CA THR A 194 8.34 8.38 7.00
C THR A 194 6.87 8.30 7.40
N SER A 195 5.98 8.94 6.64
CA SER A 195 4.53 8.90 6.79
C SER A 195 3.94 7.86 5.85
N LEU A 196 3.65 6.68 6.39
CA LEU A 196 3.20 5.55 5.57
C LEU A 196 1.80 5.76 4.96
N ASP A 197 1.02 6.72 5.46
CA ASP A 197 -0.29 7.08 4.91
C ASP A 197 -0.21 7.65 3.48
N GLN A 198 0.96 8.17 3.09
CA GLN A 198 1.18 8.78 1.78
C GLN A 198 1.77 7.79 0.75
N LEU A 199 2.12 6.58 1.18
CA LEU A 199 2.89 5.67 0.32
C LEU A 199 2.13 5.25 -0.95
N GLU A 200 0.82 5.01 -0.85
CA GLU A 200 -0.02 4.63 -2.00
C GLU A 200 -0.13 5.74 -3.05
N SER A 201 -0.10 7.01 -2.63
CA SER A 201 -0.17 8.16 -3.55
C SER A 201 1.12 8.42 -4.30
N MET A 202 2.23 7.80 -3.90
CA MET A 202 3.55 8.05 -4.49
C MET A 202 3.80 7.29 -5.79
N VAL A 203 2.99 6.27 -6.10
CA VAL A 203 3.12 5.43 -7.30
C VAL A 203 1.96 5.55 -8.25
N ALA A 204 0.92 6.30 -7.88
CA ALA A 204 -0.19 6.65 -8.77
C ALA A 204 0.27 7.63 -9.86
#